data_9bd82746369e2a2b790647ba29dac537
#
_entry.id   9bd82746369e2a2b790647ba29dac537
#
_cell.length_a   1.000
_cell.length_b   1.000
_cell.length_c   1.000
_cell.angle_alpha   90.00
_cell.angle_beta   90.00
_cell.angle_gamma   90.00
#
_symmetry.space_group_name_H-M   'P 1'
#
loop_
_entity.id
_entity.type
_entity.pdbx_description
1 polymer ?
#
loop_
_entity_poly.entity_id
_entity_poly.type
_entity_poly.pdbx_seq_one_letter_code
_entity_poly.pdbx_strand_id
1 'polypeptide(L)'
;MTSRNTSYPADKTWVSATGNGSTAAELPLSQRSSFTLDNVSSGRVWVTLGHPLASKVFPSPDASDVRFDVVELTYPGVANLSAVDMLGIPMDIDTFDAAGNPVAAKKWRCYTDVVQDSVRAKLTAAGGDYDKIVRTDAQGNFLRLVSPNISSGLHPSGYPRFDSYVSSLTGQQLTIRGSAMGTTYRFTGKVAPDATDPNGPGSITLTDQGPSHLGQIYVAGSSLVGNSTNDTNGIHGNNSPYYINGVRHSGNDVYGAVYRDLVAGFTYGFWGNPSYGNDSANFNVSSDPGPFEAAQPNHPYYNVWAATLWPLTDAYGFPYGDTFNDSQDRNPIVQLPHNGTLRITID
;
A
#
# COMPACT_ATOMS: atom_id res chain seq x y z
N MET A 1 -20.17 -2.04 -20.00
CA MET A 1 -19.16 -0.97 -20.04
C MET A 1 -18.28 -1.21 -21.25
N THR A 2 -18.27 -0.27 -22.20
CA THR A 2 -17.45 -0.38 -23.42
C THR A 2 -16.02 0.01 -23.07
N SER A 3 -15.12 -0.95 -23.06
CA SER A 3 -13.70 -0.74 -22.85
C SER A 3 -13.08 0.06 -23.99
N ARG A 4 -12.38 1.13 -23.68
CA ARG A 4 -11.41 1.72 -24.62
C ARG A 4 -10.12 0.91 -24.51
N ASN A 5 -9.94 -0.02 -25.43
CA ASN A 5 -8.69 -0.77 -25.56
C ASN A 5 -7.61 0.20 -26.05
N THR A 6 -6.84 0.79 -25.16
CA THR A 6 -5.63 1.54 -25.52
C THR A 6 -4.51 0.53 -25.69
N SER A 7 -4.30 0.08 -26.92
CA SER A 7 -3.11 -0.72 -27.23
C SER A 7 -1.85 0.12 -27.04
N TYR A 8 -0.91 -0.36 -26.23
CA TYR A 8 0.39 0.27 -26.07
C TYR A 8 1.35 -0.26 -27.15
N PRO A 9 1.81 0.59 -28.08
CA PRO A 9 2.75 0.14 -29.12
C PRO A 9 4.05 -0.36 -28.52
N ALA A 10 4.51 -1.53 -28.95
CA ALA A 10 5.73 -2.16 -28.40
C ALA A 10 7.01 -1.34 -28.63
N ASP A 11 7.05 -0.48 -29.64
CA ASP A 11 8.14 0.46 -29.90
C ASP A 11 8.13 1.69 -28.98
N LYS A 12 7.01 1.94 -28.29
CA LYS A 12 6.82 3.03 -27.34
C LYS A 12 6.61 2.55 -25.90
N THR A 13 6.81 1.26 -25.65
CA THR A 13 6.76 0.66 -24.32
C THR A 13 8.14 0.15 -23.98
N TRP A 14 8.69 0.63 -22.88
CA TRP A 14 10.05 0.34 -22.44
C TRP A 14 10.04 -0.48 -21.17
N VAL A 15 11.00 -1.38 -21.03
CA VAL A 15 11.14 -2.22 -19.84
C VAL A 15 12.57 -2.16 -19.34
N SER A 16 12.72 -2.02 -18.04
CA SER A 16 14.00 -2.15 -17.35
C SER A 16 13.82 -2.94 -16.05
N ALA A 17 14.91 -3.48 -15.53
CA ALA A 17 14.91 -4.19 -14.25
C ALA A 17 16.03 -3.68 -13.36
N THR A 18 15.74 -3.53 -12.08
CA THR A 18 16.71 -3.16 -11.05
C THR A 18 16.75 -4.23 -9.97
N GLY A 19 17.91 -4.46 -9.37
CA GLY A 19 18.07 -5.37 -8.26
C GLY A 19 19.53 -5.49 -7.86
N ASN A 20 19.80 -5.81 -6.60
CA ASN A 20 21.16 -5.96 -6.05
C ASN A 20 22.10 -4.75 -6.34
N GLY A 21 21.55 -3.53 -6.39
CA GLY A 21 22.31 -2.32 -6.71
C GLY A 21 22.68 -2.14 -8.18
N SER A 22 22.22 -3.01 -9.08
CA SER A 22 22.44 -2.92 -10.52
C SER A 22 21.14 -2.63 -11.26
N THR A 23 21.25 -2.02 -12.45
CA THR A 23 20.13 -1.72 -13.35
C THR A 23 20.39 -2.35 -14.70
N ALA A 24 19.45 -3.15 -15.21
CA ALA A 24 19.48 -3.63 -16.58
C ALA A 24 19.22 -2.47 -17.55
N ALA A 25 19.76 -2.58 -18.75
CA ALA A 25 19.53 -1.59 -19.79
C ALA A 25 18.03 -1.50 -20.12
N GLU A 26 17.53 -0.28 -20.19
CA GLU A 26 16.17 0.00 -20.62
C GLU A 26 16.06 -0.18 -22.13
N LEU A 27 15.17 -1.05 -22.57
CA LEU A 27 14.98 -1.40 -23.97
C LEU A 27 13.49 -1.38 -24.33
N PRO A 28 13.12 -0.96 -25.54
CA PRO A 28 11.74 -1.08 -25.99
C PRO A 28 11.32 -2.55 -26.11
N LEU A 29 10.06 -2.85 -25.84
CA LEU A 29 9.51 -4.20 -25.99
C LEU A 29 9.66 -4.76 -27.40
N SER A 30 9.67 -3.89 -28.43
CA SER A 30 9.94 -4.28 -29.81
C SER A 30 11.33 -4.88 -30.02
N GLN A 31 12.29 -4.56 -29.17
CA GLN A 31 13.65 -5.11 -29.22
C GLN A 31 13.89 -6.25 -28.25
N ARG A 32 13.17 -6.24 -27.12
CA ARG A 32 13.32 -7.27 -26.09
C ARG A 32 12.02 -7.46 -25.34
N SER A 33 11.38 -8.61 -25.54
CA SER A 33 10.17 -9.01 -24.81
C SER A 33 10.45 -9.94 -23.61
N SER A 34 11.71 -10.35 -23.44
CA SER A 34 12.11 -11.22 -22.30
C SER A 34 13.55 -10.93 -21.86
N PHE A 35 13.84 -11.15 -20.60
CA PHE A 35 15.18 -11.13 -20.01
C PHE A 35 15.29 -12.14 -18.87
N THR A 36 16.50 -12.59 -18.60
CA THR A 36 16.78 -13.51 -17.50
C THR A 36 17.30 -12.74 -16.30
N LEU A 37 16.81 -13.08 -15.12
CA LEU A 37 17.27 -12.54 -13.83
C LEU A 37 17.95 -13.67 -13.05
N ASP A 38 19.14 -13.39 -12.53
CA ASP A 38 19.85 -14.26 -11.62
C ASP A 38 19.84 -13.64 -10.22
N ASN A 39 19.37 -14.37 -9.21
CA ASN A 39 19.39 -13.99 -7.79
C ASN A 39 19.17 -12.49 -7.53
N VAL A 40 17.93 -12.08 -7.53
CA VAL A 40 17.55 -10.68 -7.31
C VAL A 40 16.93 -10.53 -5.92
N SER A 41 17.50 -9.66 -5.09
CA SER A 41 16.90 -9.24 -3.82
C SER A 41 16.33 -7.84 -3.96
N SER A 42 15.09 -7.64 -3.55
CA SER A 42 14.38 -6.34 -3.64
C SER A 42 14.44 -5.73 -5.05
N GLY A 43 14.21 -6.56 -6.06
CA GLY A 43 14.22 -6.16 -7.46
C GLY A 43 12.92 -5.50 -7.89
N ARG A 44 13.02 -4.74 -8.96
CA ARG A 44 11.87 -4.10 -9.61
C ARG A 44 11.98 -4.22 -11.11
N VAL A 45 10.84 -4.52 -11.76
CA VAL A 45 10.67 -4.41 -13.21
C VAL A 45 9.82 -3.18 -13.48
N TRP A 46 10.40 -2.23 -14.18
CA TRP A 46 9.76 -0.98 -14.57
C TRP A 46 9.19 -1.11 -15.96
N VAL A 47 7.96 -0.66 -16.13
CA VAL A 47 7.32 -0.48 -17.45
C VAL A 47 7.06 1.00 -17.62
N THR A 48 7.48 1.56 -18.77
CA THR A 48 7.28 2.97 -19.12
C THR A 48 6.63 3.12 -20.48
N LEU A 49 5.86 4.18 -20.67
CA LEU A 49 5.15 4.48 -21.90
C LEU A 49 5.63 5.82 -22.48
N GLY A 50 5.81 5.85 -23.78
CA GLY A 50 6.19 7.04 -24.54
C GLY A 50 7.69 7.17 -24.76
N HIS A 51 8.46 7.18 -23.68
CA HIS A 51 9.94 7.24 -23.74
C HIS A 51 10.55 6.58 -22.48
N PRO A 52 11.85 6.24 -22.50
CA PRO A 52 12.52 5.65 -21.35
C PRO A 52 12.62 6.63 -20.18
N LEU A 53 12.79 6.09 -18.97
CA LEU A 53 13.09 6.90 -17.79
C LEU A 53 14.47 7.56 -17.94
N ALA A 54 14.54 8.85 -17.74
CA ALA A 54 15.80 9.61 -17.82
C ALA A 54 16.76 9.26 -16.67
N SER A 55 16.23 8.78 -15.55
CA SER A 55 17.00 8.40 -14.37
C SER A 55 16.89 6.90 -14.11
N LYS A 56 18.03 6.26 -13.85
CA LYS A 56 18.10 4.86 -13.42
C LYS A 56 17.87 4.69 -11.91
N VAL A 57 17.63 5.78 -11.21
CA VAL A 57 17.20 5.80 -9.82
C VAL A 57 15.69 5.71 -9.80
N PHE A 58 15.12 5.17 -8.72
CA PHE A 58 13.66 5.12 -8.51
C PHE A 58 13.06 6.50 -8.82
N PRO A 59 12.28 6.63 -9.88
CA PRO A 59 11.70 7.93 -10.21
C PRO A 59 10.69 8.28 -9.12
N SER A 60 10.74 9.51 -8.64
CA SER A 60 9.69 9.97 -7.74
C SER A 60 8.35 9.90 -8.48
N PRO A 61 7.35 9.20 -7.95
CA PRO A 61 6.02 9.16 -8.55
C PRO A 61 5.43 10.56 -8.76
N ASP A 62 5.95 11.53 -8.04
CA ASP A 62 5.47 12.92 -8.06
C ASP A 62 6.18 13.81 -9.09
N ALA A 63 7.43 13.53 -9.39
CA ALA A 63 8.31 14.40 -10.18
C ALA A 63 8.61 13.90 -11.61
N SER A 64 8.17 12.70 -12.00
CA SER A 64 8.43 12.17 -13.33
C SER A 64 7.40 12.65 -14.35
N ASP A 65 7.86 12.99 -15.54
CA ASP A 65 7.08 13.35 -16.73
C ASP A 65 6.72 12.16 -17.62
N VAL A 66 7.13 10.95 -17.23
CA VAL A 66 6.89 9.69 -17.95
C VAL A 66 5.79 8.89 -17.27
N ARG A 67 4.87 8.32 -18.05
CA ARG A 67 3.94 7.34 -17.53
C ARG A 67 4.66 6.02 -17.27
N PHE A 68 4.62 5.53 -16.04
CA PHE A 68 5.30 4.30 -15.64
C PHE A 68 4.56 3.57 -14.51
N ASP A 69 4.89 2.31 -14.34
CA ASP A 69 4.51 1.49 -13.20
C ASP A 69 5.54 0.40 -12.91
N VAL A 70 5.34 -0.40 -11.86
CA VAL A 70 6.35 -1.30 -11.33
C VAL A 70 5.77 -2.64 -10.88
N VAL A 71 6.53 -3.71 -11.15
CA VAL A 71 6.38 -5.02 -10.52
C VAL A 71 7.57 -5.23 -9.58
N GLU A 72 7.30 -5.57 -8.34
CA GLU A 72 8.33 -5.86 -7.34
C GLU A 72 8.59 -7.36 -7.27
N LEU A 73 9.85 -7.75 -7.04
CA LEU A 73 10.22 -9.17 -6.95
C LEU A 73 11.47 -9.43 -6.13
N THR A 74 11.54 -10.64 -5.59
CA THR A 74 12.76 -11.29 -5.10
C THR A 74 12.87 -12.63 -5.82
N TYR A 75 13.99 -12.90 -6.48
CA TYR A 75 14.18 -14.12 -7.24
C TYR A 75 15.42 -14.91 -6.79
N PRO A 76 15.32 -16.23 -6.56
CA PRO A 76 14.05 -16.97 -6.42
C PRO A 76 13.27 -16.52 -5.20
N GLY A 77 11.94 -16.68 -5.21
CA GLY A 77 11.10 -16.30 -4.07
C GLY A 77 9.71 -15.82 -4.47
N VAL A 78 9.52 -14.52 -4.59
CA VAL A 78 8.19 -13.92 -4.72
C VAL A 78 8.16 -12.75 -5.70
N ALA A 79 6.96 -12.44 -6.20
CA ALA A 79 6.68 -11.21 -6.93
C ALA A 79 5.30 -10.65 -6.53
N ASN A 80 5.11 -9.35 -6.74
CA ASN A 80 3.82 -8.69 -6.55
C ASN A 80 3.65 -7.49 -7.49
N LEU A 81 2.41 -7.20 -7.83
CA LEU A 81 2.01 -5.90 -8.34
C LEU A 81 1.98 -4.92 -7.16
N SER A 82 2.35 -3.67 -7.39
CA SER A 82 2.40 -2.65 -6.34
C SER A 82 1.56 -1.44 -6.71
N ALA A 83 0.62 -1.09 -5.84
CA ALA A 83 -0.14 0.16 -5.90
C ALA A 83 0.07 0.98 -4.60
N VAL A 84 1.17 0.72 -3.89
CA VAL A 84 1.52 1.38 -2.63
C VAL A 84 1.81 2.86 -2.85
N ASP A 85 2.54 3.18 -3.90
CA ASP A 85 2.97 4.55 -4.18
C ASP A 85 2.13 5.24 -5.25
N MET A 86 1.66 4.48 -6.24
CA MET A 86 0.98 5.04 -7.39
C MET A 86 0.23 3.98 -8.21
N LEU A 87 -0.53 4.48 -9.19
CA LEU A 87 -1.05 3.72 -10.30
C LEU A 87 -0.82 4.50 -11.60
N GLY A 88 0.00 3.96 -12.49
CA GLY A 88 0.24 4.51 -13.83
C GLY A 88 -0.27 3.59 -14.92
N ILE A 89 0.04 2.30 -14.84
CA ILE A 89 -0.21 1.29 -15.86
C ILE A 89 -0.79 0.03 -15.20
N PRO A 90 -2.05 -0.33 -15.43
CA PRO A 90 -2.56 -1.63 -15.03
C PRO A 90 -1.77 -2.76 -15.67
N MET A 91 -1.37 -3.73 -14.87
CA MET A 91 -0.59 -4.88 -15.31
C MET A 91 -1.07 -6.14 -14.62
N ASP A 92 -1.00 -7.26 -15.34
CA ASP A 92 -1.16 -8.59 -14.76
C ASP A 92 0.19 -9.27 -14.59
N ILE A 93 0.32 -10.13 -13.59
CA ILE A 93 1.45 -11.04 -13.44
C ILE A 93 0.99 -12.48 -13.33
N ASP A 94 1.68 -13.35 -14.06
CA ASP A 94 1.53 -14.80 -13.95
C ASP A 94 2.90 -15.42 -13.68
N THR A 95 2.94 -16.42 -12.82
CA THR A 95 4.16 -17.19 -12.57
C THR A 95 4.03 -18.62 -13.03
N PHE A 96 5.14 -19.18 -13.52
CA PHE A 96 5.23 -20.53 -14.05
C PHE A 96 6.44 -21.23 -13.42
N ASP A 97 6.34 -22.54 -13.24
CA ASP A 97 7.47 -23.37 -12.82
C ASP A 97 8.48 -23.60 -13.96
N ALA A 98 9.57 -24.32 -13.69
CA ALA A 98 10.60 -24.63 -14.67
C ALA A 98 10.09 -25.51 -15.84
N ALA A 99 8.99 -26.20 -15.68
CA ALA A 99 8.35 -27.01 -16.72
C ALA A 99 7.31 -26.20 -17.54
N GLY A 100 7.07 -24.94 -17.14
CA GLY A 100 6.09 -24.07 -17.80
C GLY A 100 4.66 -24.23 -17.28
N ASN A 101 4.45 -24.95 -16.17
CA ASN A 101 3.12 -25.06 -15.58
C ASN A 101 2.78 -23.79 -14.80
N PRO A 102 1.50 -23.32 -14.85
CA PRO A 102 1.06 -22.17 -14.05
C PRO A 102 1.20 -22.44 -12.55
N VAL A 103 1.70 -21.45 -11.81
CA VAL A 103 1.83 -21.49 -10.34
C VAL A 103 0.83 -20.55 -9.68
N ALA A 104 0.85 -19.27 -10.04
CA ALA A 104 -0.04 -18.25 -9.47
C ALA A 104 -0.21 -17.08 -10.43
N ALA A 105 -1.25 -16.28 -10.18
CA ALA A 105 -1.52 -15.04 -10.91
C ALA A 105 -2.07 -13.95 -9.99
N LYS A 106 -1.75 -12.69 -10.30
CA LYS A 106 -2.38 -11.50 -9.72
C LYS A 106 -2.72 -10.53 -10.84
N LYS A 107 -3.87 -9.86 -10.72
CA LYS A 107 -4.48 -9.16 -11.84
C LYS A 107 -5.00 -7.79 -11.50
N TRP A 108 -4.99 -6.92 -12.51
CA TRP A 108 -5.89 -5.79 -12.61
C TRP A 108 -7.17 -6.23 -13.34
N ARG A 109 -8.34 -5.85 -12.80
CA ARG A 109 -9.65 -6.28 -13.30
C ARG A 109 -10.36 -5.18 -14.09
N CYS A 110 -9.68 -4.08 -14.37
CA CYS A 110 -10.27 -2.94 -15.04
C CYS A 110 -9.22 -2.06 -15.73
N TYR A 111 -9.70 -1.24 -16.64
CA TYR A 111 -8.86 -0.28 -17.36
C TYR A 111 -8.57 0.98 -16.55
N THR A 112 -7.55 1.73 -16.97
CA THR A 112 -7.08 2.94 -16.27
C THR A 112 -8.17 3.99 -16.09
N ASP A 113 -9.02 4.23 -17.09
CA ASP A 113 -10.11 5.21 -17.02
C ASP A 113 -11.16 4.83 -15.97
N VAL A 114 -11.50 3.55 -15.86
CA VAL A 114 -12.42 3.04 -14.84
C VAL A 114 -11.86 3.27 -13.43
N VAL A 115 -10.55 3.05 -13.25
CA VAL A 115 -9.88 3.31 -11.96
C VAL A 115 -9.90 4.80 -11.65
N GLN A 116 -9.53 5.64 -12.61
CA GLN A 116 -9.52 7.10 -12.44
C GLN A 116 -10.91 7.62 -12.01
N ASP A 117 -11.96 7.20 -12.70
CA ASP A 117 -13.33 7.63 -12.39
C ASP A 117 -13.79 7.11 -11.03
N SER A 118 -13.43 5.88 -10.67
CA SER A 118 -13.76 5.30 -9.37
C SER A 118 -13.04 6.01 -8.23
N VAL A 119 -11.75 6.28 -8.39
CA VAL A 119 -10.95 7.04 -7.40
C VAL A 119 -11.49 8.46 -7.26
N ARG A 120 -11.78 9.13 -8.38
CA ARG A 120 -12.34 10.49 -8.37
C ARG A 120 -13.66 10.54 -7.61
N ALA A 121 -14.58 9.64 -7.93
CA ALA A 121 -15.90 9.62 -7.31
C ALA A 121 -15.83 9.37 -5.80
N LYS A 122 -15.10 8.34 -5.36
CA LYS A 122 -14.96 8.00 -3.94
C LYS A 122 -14.17 9.07 -3.16
N LEU A 123 -13.10 9.59 -3.75
CA LEU A 123 -12.29 10.61 -3.11
C LEU A 123 -13.07 11.92 -2.90
N THR A 124 -13.82 12.36 -3.92
CA THR A 124 -14.70 13.53 -3.82
C THR A 124 -15.78 13.33 -2.77
N ALA A 125 -16.42 12.15 -2.74
CA ALA A 125 -17.43 11.82 -1.74
C ALA A 125 -16.87 11.82 -0.31
N ALA A 126 -15.61 11.49 -0.13
CA ALA A 126 -14.90 11.52 1.15
C ALA A 126 -14.33 12.92 1.50
N GLY A 127 -14.55 13.94 0.69
CA GLY A 127 -14.05 15.29 0.92
C GLY A 127 -12.58 15.51 0.51
N GLY A 128 -12.03 14.62 -0.28
CA GLY A 128 -10.69 14.77 -0.85
C GLY A 128 -10.68 15.54 -2.16
N ASP A 129 -9.49 15.73 -2.71
CA ASP A 129 -9.22 16.54 -3.90
C ASP A 129 -8.46 15.72 -4.95
N TYR A 130 -9.18 15.30 -5.99
CA TYR A 130 -8.63 14.47 -7.06
C TYR A 130 -7.50 15.17 -7.85
N ASP A 131 -7.63 16.49 -8.06
CA ASP A 131 -6.65 17.23 -8.86
C ASP A 131 -5.27 17.30 -8.20
N LYS A 132 -5.22 17.08 -6.90
CA LYS A 132 -3.96 16.98 -6.16
C LYS A 132 -3.26 15.63 -6.27
N ILE A 133 -3.96 14.59 -6.68
CA ILE A 133 -3.41 13.23 -6.78
C ILE A 133 -3.17 12.77 -8.21
N VAL A 134 -3.80 13.40 -9.20
CA VAL A 134 -3.55 13.09 -10.61
C VAL A 134 -2.26 13.79 -11.08
N ARG A 135 -1.48 13.08 -11.87
CA ARG A 135 -0.31 13.64 -12.57
C ARG A 135 -0.54 13.55 -14.06
N THR A 136 -0.25 14.64 -14.75
CA THR A 136 -0.37 14.76 -16.21
C THR A 136 0.94 15.29 -16.79
N ASP A 137 1.16 15.04 -18.08
CA ASP A 137 2.23 15.68 -18.83
C ASP A 137 1.89 17.15 -19.16
N ALA A 138 2.81 17.86 -19.81
CA ALA A 138 2.62 19.25 -20.21
C ALA A 138 1.46 19.46 -21.23
N GLN A 139 0.98 18.41 -21.85
CA GLN A 139 -0.14 18.40 -22.79
C GLN A 139 -1.46 18.00 -22.10
N GLY A 140 -1.44 17.71 -20.81
CA GLY A 140 -2.59 17.28 -20.03
C GLY A 140 -2.93 15.79 -20.16
N ASN A 141 -2.06 14.96 -20.77
CA ASN A 141 -2.28 13.53 -20.83
C ASN A 141 -1.99 12.88 -19.47
N PHE A 142 -2.79 11.87 -19.13
CA PHE A 142 -2.65 11.15 -17.87
C PHE A 142 -1.29 10.42 -17.78
N LEU A 143 -0.60 10.60 -16.67
CA LEU A 143 0.60 9.86 -16.32
C LEU A 143 0.32 8.83 -15.21
N ARG A 144 -0.24 9.26 -14.08
CA ARG A 144 -0.57 8.39 -12.94
C ARG A 144 -1.44 9.06 -11.91
N LEU A 145 -2.00 8.25 -11.03
CA LEU A 145 -2.52 8.67 -9.73
C LEU A 145 -1.44 8.39 -8.67
N VAL A 146 -1.24 9.30 -7.73
CA VAL A 146 -0.39 9.06 -6.56
C VAL A 146 -1.23 8.62 -5.37
N SER A 147 -0.72 7.66 -4.62
CA SER A 147 -1.38 7.10 -3.45
C SER A 147 -1.32 8.05 -2.25
N PRO A 148 -2.05 7.76 -1.16
CA PRO A 148 -1.91 8.50 0.09
C PRO A 148 -0.48 8.45 0.66
N ASN A 149 0.25 7.36 0.43
CA ASN A 149 1.64 7.23 0.87
C ASN A 149 2.53 8.34 0.29
N ILE A 150 2.41 8.60 -0.99
CA ILE A 150 3.16 9.67 -1.67
C ILE A 150 2.55 11.05 -1.38
N SER A 151 1.24 11.15 -1.52
CA SER A 151 0.51 12.41 -1.37
C SER A 151 0.55 12.96 0.06
N SER A 152 0.76 12.12 1.09
CA SER A 152 0.87 12.58 2.47
C SER A 152 2.12 13.44 2.73
N GLY A 153 3.16 13.28 1.94
CA GLY A 153 4.34 14.16 1.95
C GLY A 153 4.11 15.52 1.26
N LEU A 154 3.00 15.66 0.53
CA LEU A 154 2.61 16.91 -0.12
C LEU A 154 1.68 17.72 0.79
N HIS A 155 1.83 19.01 0.80
CA HIS A 155 0.99 19.91 1.58
C HIS A 155 0.24 20.89 0.66
N PRO A 156 -1.09 20.85 0.69
CA PRO A 156 -1.99 19.89 1.34
C PRO A 156 -2.13 18.59 0.54
N SER A 157 -2.32 17.47 1.24
CA SER A 157 -2.63 16.19 0.61
C SER A 157 -3.99 16.22 -0.12
N GLY A 158 -4.13 15.45 -1.18
CA GLY A 158 -5.42 15.23 -1.85
C GLY A 158 -6.37 14.30 -1.07
N TYR A 159 -5.88 13.59 -0.07
CA TYR A 159 -6.66 12.62 0.70
C TYR A 159 -7.16 13.19 2.03
N PRO A 160 -8.31 12.70 2.54
CA PRO A 160 -8.81 13.08 3.86
C PRO A 160 -7.82 12.72 4.96
N ARG A 161 -7.82 13.53 6.02
CA ARG A 161 -6.99 13.31 7.20
C ARG A 161 -7.70 12.43 8.22
N PHE A 162 -6.93 11.75 9.06
CA PHE A 162 -7.44 10.84 10.09
C PHE A 162 -7.53 11.48 11.49
N ASP A 163 -7.17 12.75 11.65
CA ASP A 163 -7.14 13.42 12.95
C ASP A 163 -8.44 13.28 13.73
N SER A 164 -9.57 13.63 13.11
CA SER A 164 -10.87 13.55 13.74
C SER A 164 -11.25 12.12 14.10
N TYR A 165 -10.84 11.15 13.29
CA TYR A 165 -11.07 9.74 13.56
C TYR A 165 -10.30 9.27 14.81
N VAL A 166 -8.99 9.53 14.86
CA VAL A 166 -8.17 9.16 16.01
C VAL A 166 -8.70 9.82 17.26
N SER A 167 -9.03 11.12 17.20
CA SER A 167 -9.59 11.87 18.32
C SER A 167 -10.93 11.31 18.80
N SER A 168 -11.77 10.81 17.91
CA SER A 168 -13.08 10.21 18.24
C SER A 168 -12.94 8.95 19.09
N LEU A 169 -11.77 8.30 19.07
CA LEU A 169 -11.46 7.10 19.85
C LEU A 169 -10.88 7.40 21.24
N THR A 170 -10.75 8.68 21.61
CA THR A 170 -10.19 9.07 22.91
C THR A 170 -10.91 8.36 24.07
N GLY A 171 -10.11 7.71 24.92
CA GLY A 171 -10.59 6.90 26.04
C GLY A 171 -11.01 5.48 25.68
N GLN A 172 -11.19 5.15 24.41
CA GLN A 172 -11.51 3.79 23.98
C GLN A 172 -10.27 2.90 24.06
N GLN A 173 -10.47 1.67 24.52
CA GLN A 173 -9.43 0.65 24.55
C GLN A 173 -9.38 -0.08 23.21
N LEU A 174 -8.19 -0.22 22.64
CA LEU A 174 -7.92 -1.01 21.46
C LEU A 174 -7.16 -2.27 21.88
N THR A 175 -7.43 -3.39 21.20
CA THR A 175 -6.71 -4.66 21.38
C THR A 175 -6.19 -5.12 20.04
N ILE A 176 -4.88 -5.39 19.96
CA ILE A 176 -4.19 -5.85 18.77
C ILE A 176 -3.63 -7.23 19.03
N ARG A 177 -3.96 -8.20 18.19
CA ARG A 177 -3.55 -9.59 18.32
C ARG A 177 -2.97 -10.07 17.01
N GLY A 178 -1.90 -10.82 17.07
CA GLY A 178 -1.29 -11.40 15.88
C GLY A 178 -0.12 -12.30 16.21
N SER A 179 0.57 -12.70 15.15
CA SER A 179 1.81 -13.46 15.25
C SER A 179 2.74 -13.02 14.13
N ALA A 180 3.97 -12.71 14.46
CA ALA A 180 5.00 -12.33 13.49
C ALA A 180 6.34 -12.88 13.94
N MET A 181 7.15 -13.37 12.99
CA MET A 181 8.51 -13.89 13.25
C MET A 181 8.56 -14.93 14.38
N GLY A 182 7.56 -15.82 14.44
CA GLY A 182 7.45 -16.85 15.47
C GLY A 182 6.99 -16.34 16.84
N THR A 183 6.65 -15.07 16.99
CA THR A 183 6.23 -14.44 18.26
C THR A 183 4.76 -14.11 18.18
N THR A 184 3.95 -14.67 19.10
CA THR A 184 2.53 -14.31 19.28
C THR A 184 2.43 -13.16 20.25
N TYR A 185 1.62 -12.15 19.91
CA TYR A 185 1.44 -10.95 20.70
C TYR A 185 -0.04 -10.63 20.95
N ARG A 186 -0.26 -9.92 22.05
CA ARG A 186 -1.54 -9.30 22.39
C ARG A 186 -1.28 -7.96 23.07
N PHE A 187 -1.42 -6.89 22.35
CA PHE A 187 -1.27 -5.55 22.88
C PHE A 187 -2.62 -4.92 23.18
N THR A 188 -2.70 -4.19 24.31
CA THR A 188 -3.87 -3.38 24.64
C THR A 188 -3.43 -1.96 24.97
N GLY A 189 -4.23 -0.98 24.61
CA GLY A 189 -3.97 0.41 24.95
C GLY A 189 -5.17 1.31 24.70
N LYS A 190 -5.07 2.54 25.16
CA LYS A 190 -6.11 3.54 24.96
C LYS A 190 -5.58 4.69 24.14
N VAL A 191 -6.44 5.24 23.30
CA VAL A 191 -6.21 6.56 22.73
C VAL A 191 -6.33 7.59 23.83
N ALA A 192 -5.30 8.41 24.01
CA ALA A 192 -5.26 9.46 25.03
C ALA A 192 -4.80 10.78 24.37
N PRO A 193 -5.16 11.94 24.94
CA PRO A 193 -4.57 13.21 24.52
C PRO A 193 -3.04 13.11 24.54
N ASP A 194 -2.39 13.62 23.50
CA ASP A 194 -0.93 13.66 23.44
C ASP A 194 -0.43 14.83 24.31
N ALA A 195 0.34 14.53 25.35
CA ALA A 195 0.87 15.56 26.24
C ALA A 195 1.90 16.47 25.53
N THR A 196 2.50 15.99 24.43
CA THR A 196 3.48 16.75 23.63
C THR A 196 2.82 17.55 22.51
N ASP A 197 1.60 17.20 22.13
CA ASP A 197 0.78 17.91 21.15
C ASP A 197 -0.69 17.96 21.63
N PRO A 198 -1.04 18.91 22.53
CA PRO A 198 -2.40 19.00 23.08
C PRO A 198 -3.50 19.26 22.05
N ASN A 199 -3.13 19.78 20.86
CA ASN A 199 -4.05 20.03 19.75
C ASN A 199 -4.01 18.94 18.70
N GLY A 200 -3.18 17.92 18.88
CA GLY A 200 -3.06 16.77 18.00
C GLY A 200 -4.20 15.77 18.18
N PRO A 201 -4.24 14.74 17.33
CA PRO A 201 -5.32 13.74 17.34
C PRO A 201 -5.29 12.79 18.53
N GLY A 202 -4.27 12.87 19.38
CA GLY A 202 -4.01 11.96 20.49
C GLY A 202 -2.91 10.95 20.16
N SER A 203 -2.47 10.22 21.18
CA SER A 203 -1.44 9.19 21.11
C SER A 203 -1.96 7.86 21.67
N ILE A 204 -1.24 6.76 21.40
CA ILE A 204 -1.60 5.45 21.91
C ILE A 204 -0.38 4.81 22.60
N THR A 205 -0.55 4.42 23.86
CA THR A 205 0.39 3.53 24.53
C THR A 205 -0.19 2.14 24.57
N LEU A 206 0.45 1.21 23.88
CA LEU A 206 0.08 -0.18 23.81
C LEU A 206 0.97 -0.99 24.75
N THR A 207 0.37 -1.82 25.60
CA THR A 207 1.10 -2.71 26.53
C THR A 207 0.82 -4.15 26.14
N ASP A 208 1.87 -4.96 26.04
CA ASP A 208 1.73 -6.39 25.77
C ASP A 208 1.09 -7.10 26.96
N GLN A 209 0.04 -7.84 26.67
CA GLN A 209 -0.70 -8.72 27.58
C GLN A 209 -0.54 -10.19 27.18
N GLY A 210 0.29 -10.45 26.17
CA GLY A 210 0.55 -11.78 25.64
C GLY A 210 1.64 -12.52 26.42
N PRO A 211 1.91 -13.77 26.03
CA PRO A 211 2.91 -14.61 26.69
C PRO A 211 4.35 -14.18 26.41
N SER A 212 4.56 -13.34 25.41
CA SER A 212 5.90 -12.96 24.94
C SER A 212 6.53 -11.81 25.72
N HIS A 213 5.78 -11.13 26.58
CA HIS A 213 6.26 -10.06 27.46
C HIS A 213 7.07 -8.97 26.75
N LEU A 214 6.58 -8.50 25.61
CA LEU A 214 7.27 -7.55 24.73
C LEU A 214 7.33 -6.10 25.29
N GLY A 215 6.66 -5.82 26.41
CA GLY A 215 6.66 -4.51 27.04
C GLY A 215 5.67 -3.53 26.43
N GLN A 216 6.12 -2.31 26.11
CA GLN A 216 5.24 -1.23 25.65
C GLN A 216 5.71 -0.64 24.33
N ILE A 217 4.73 -0.23 23.52
CA ILE A 217 4.90 0.57 22.31
C ILE A 217 4.14 1.88 22.51
N TYR A 218 4.80 3.00 22.25
CA TYR A 218 4.14 4.30 22.18
C TYR A 218 4.05 4.73 20.71
N VAL A 219 2.87 5.14 20.27
CA VAL A 219 2.60 5.68 18.95
C VAL A 219 2.11 7.10 19.12
N ALA A 220 2.93 8.05 18.66
CA ALA A 220 2.60 9.48 18.73
C ALA A 220 1.44 9.82 17.81
N GLY A 221 0.68 10.85 18.14
CA GLY A 221 -0.41 11.35 17.30
C GLY A 221 0.04 11.71 15.90
N SER A 222 1.21 12.31 15.75
CA SER A 222 1.82 12.62 14.46
C SER A 222 2.04 11.38 13.56
N SER A 223 2.19 10.20 14.14
CA SER A 223 2.29 8.93 13.41
C SER A 223 0.92 8.37 12.98
N LEU A 224 -0.18 8.92 13.48
CA LEU A 224 -1.55 8.48 13.22
C LEU A 224 -2.34 9.44 12.34
N VAL A 225 -1.72 10.50 11.84
CA VAL A 225 -2.36 11.45 10.91
C VAL A 225 -1.84 11.22 9.49
N GLY A 226 -2.73 11.30 8.52
CA GLY A 226 -2.42 11.06 7.11
C GLY A 226 -1.69 12.21 6.43
N ASN A 227 -0.97 13.05 7.14
CA ASN A 227 -0.33 14.23 6.56
C ASN A 227 0.75 14.78 7.50
N SER A 228 1.71 13.96 7.84
CA SER A 228 2.78 14.33 8.78
C SER A 228 3.85 15.19 8.09
N THR A 229 4.24 16.29 8.72
CA THR A 229 5.39 17.10 8.34
C THR A 229 6.73 16.52 8.78
N ASN A 230 6.75 15.38 9.46
CA ASN A 230 7.90 14.86 10.19
C ASN A 230 8.48 13.58 9.56
N ASP A 231 8.78 13.56 8.28
CA ASP A 231 9.38 12.41 7.57
C ASP A 231 8.58 11.08 7.72
N THR A 232 7.31 11.17 8.05
CA THR A 232 6.45 10.01 8.18
C THR A 232 5.22 10.19 7.32
N ASN A 233 4.87 9.16 6.59
CA ASN A 233 3.63 9.17 5.81
C ASN A 233 2.39 8.97 6.72
N GLY A 234 2.59 9.12 8.02
CA GLY A 234 1.57 8.95 9.03
C GLY A 234 0.92 7.58 8.93
N ILE A 235 -0.39 7.55 9.06
CA ILE A 235 -1.19 6.32 8.98
C ILE A 235 -1.15 5.63 7.62
N HIS A 236 -0.70 6.31 6.58
CA HIS A 236 -0.58 5.76 5.23
C HIS A 236 0.79 5.12 4.96
N GLY A 237 1.76 5.30 5.88
CA GLY A 237 3.08 4.69 5.78
C GLY A 237 3.20 3.45 6.66
N ASN A 238 3.76 2.38 6.13
CA ASN A 238 4.03 1.18 6.90
C ASN A 238 5.25 1.31 7.83
N ASN A 239 6.02 2.38 7.68
CA ASN A 239 7.28 2.62 8.40
C ASN A 239 7.23 3.92 9.24
N SER A 240 6.04 4.39 9.59
CA SER A 240 5.94 5.52 10.52
C SER A 240 6.51 5.15 11.88
N PRO A 241 7.16 6.10 12.58
CA PRO A 241 7.84 5.78 13.80
C PRO A 241 6.87 5.43 14.93
N TYR A 242 7.24 4.42 15.66
CA TYR A 242 6.75 4.11 17.00
C TYR A 242 7.93 4.14 17.97
N TYR A 243 7.66 4.11 19.25
CA TYR A 243 8.70 4.24 20.27
C TYR A 243 8.65 3.07 21.23
N ILE A 244 9.80 2.50 21.54
CA ILE A 244 9.99 1.48 22.56
C ILE A 244 10.94 2.05 23.60
N ASN A 245 10.49 2.17 24.85
CA ASN A 245 11.27 2.78 25.95
C ASN A 245 11.82 4.19 25.59
N GLY A 246 11.02 4.97 24.87
CA GLY A 246 11.40 6.32 24.42
C GLY A 246 12.36 6.38 23.23
N VAL A 247 12.79 5.24 22.70
CA VAL A 247 13.64 5.17 21.50
C VAL A 247 12.77 5.00 20.26
N ARG A 248 13.03 5.81 19.22
CA ARG A 248 12.33 5.76 17.94
C ARG A 248 12.72 4.49 17.16
N HIS A 249 11.72 3.78 16.68
CA HIS A 249 11.84 2.58 15.86
C HIS A 249 10.98 2.72 14.59
N SER A 250 11.39 2.00 13.54
CA SER A 250 10.63 1.84 12.29
C SER A 250 10.98 0.49 11.62
N GLY A 251 11.36 -0.49 12.44
CA GLY A 251 11.89 -1.76 11.96
C GLY A 251 10.83 -2.73 11.42
N ASN A 252 11.29 -3.68 10.61
CA ASN A 252 10.50 -4.83 10.21
C ASN A 252 10.72 -5.99 11.19
N ASP A 253 10.19 -5.83 12.39
CA ASP A 253 10.25 -6.78 13.50
C ASP A 253 8.83 -7.03 14.06
N VAL A 254 8.74 -7.74 15.18
CA VAL A 254 7.45 -8.01 15.84
C VAL A 254 6.73 -6.73 16.25
N TYR A 255 7.45 -5.70 16.67
CA TYR A 255 6.85 -4.41 17.04
C TYR A 255 6.35 -3.66 15.81
N GLY A 256 7.07 -3.76 14.70
CA GLY A 256 6.62 -3.26 13.40
C GLY A 256 5.35 -3.95 12.93
N ALA A 257 5.20 -5.26 13.16
CA ALA A 257 3.97 -5.99 12.87
C ALA A 257 2.79 -5.48 13.71
N VAL A 258 2.99 -5.28 15.01
CA VAL A 258 1.95 -4.68 15.90
C VAL A 258 1.54 -3.30 15.42
N TYR A 259 2.51 -2.47 15.02
CA TYR A 259 2.24 -1.14 14.48
C TYR A 259 1.44 -1.22 13.17
N ARG A 260 1.82 -2.10 12.24
CA ARG A 260 1.09 -2.29 10.97
C ARG A 260 -0.34 -2.76 11.19
N ASP A 261 -0.57 -3.70 12.12
CA ASP A 261 -1.92 -4.16 12.46
C ASP A 261 -2.77 -3.04 13.09
N LEU A 262 -2.17 -2.19 13.95
CA LEU A 262 -2.83 -0.99 14.46
C LEU A 262 -3.27 -0.06 13.33
N VAL A 263 -2.35 0.26 12.43
CA VAL A 263 -2.58 1.17 11.29
C VAL A 263 -3.59 0.59 10.32
N ALA A 264 -3.52 -0.71 10.06
CA ALA A 264 -4.49 -1.39 9.20
C ALA A 264 -5.92 -1.27 9.76
N GLY A 265 -6.09 -1.41 11.07
CA GLY A 265 -7.40 -1.19 11.71
C GLY A 265 -7.96 0.23 11.50
N PHE A 266 -7.09 1.25 11.45
CA PHE A 266 -7.49 2.60 11.05
C PHE A 266 -7.81 2.70 9.56
N THR A 267 -6.95 2.15 8.71
CA THR A 267 -7.12 2.26 7.25
C THR A 267 -8.31 1.49 6.72
N TYR A 268 -8.71 0.40 7.36
CA TYR A 268 -9.99 -0.28 7.11
C TYR A 268 -11.19 0.41 7.76
N GLY A 269 -10.99 1.28 8.75
CA GLY A 269 -12.07 1.88 9.51
C GLY A 269 -12.67 0.97 10.60
N PHE A 270 -11.93 -0.01 11.09
CA PHE A 270 -12.42 -0.98 12.08
C PHE A 270 -12.50 -0.44 13.51
N TRP A 271 -11.53 0.41 13.88
CA TRP A 271 -11.54 0.98 15.22
C TRP A 271 -12.75 1.89 15.43
N GLY A 272 -13.43 1.73 16.55
CA GLY A 272 -14.65 2.48 16.88
C GLY A 272 -15.92 1.94 16.22
N ASN A 273 -15.83 0.94 15.34
CA ASN A 273 -17.01 0.25 14.83
C ASN A 273 -17.49 -0.79 15.84
N PRO A 274 -18.73 -0.67 16.35
CA PRO A 274 -19.27 -1.59 17.36
C PRO A 274 -19.25 -3.06 16.94
N SER A 275 -19.33 -3.34 15.65
CA SER A 275 -19.31 -4.72 15.12
C SER A 275 -17.99 -5.42 15.34
N TYR A 276 -16.90 -4.69 15.50
CA TYR A 276 -15.57 -5.24 15.72
C TYR A 276 -15.08 -5.14 17.18
N GLY A 277 -15.77 -4.40 18.03
CA GLY A 277 -15.48 -4.32 19.47
C GLY A 277 -14.07 -3.82 19.81
N ASN A 278 -13.42 -3.06 18.91
CA ASN A 278 -12.04 -2.59 19.07
C ASN A 278 -11.00 -3.70 19.36
N ASP A 279 -11.24 -4.91 18.86
CA ASP A 279 -10.31 -6.05 18.97
C ASP A 279 -10.01 -6.59 17.56
N SER A 280 -8.74 -6.58 17.17
CA SER A 280 -8.30 -7.02 15.84
C SER A 280 -8.62 -8.50 15.54
N ALA A 281 -8.87 -9.31 16.54
CA ALA A 281 -9.34 -10.68 16.35
C ALA A 281 -10.72 -10.77 15.66
N ASN A 282 -11.49 -9.69 15.69
CA ASN A 282 -12.81 -9.62 15.06
C ASN A 282 -12.77 -9.00 13.66
N PHE A 283 -11.61 -8.51 13.20
CA PHE A 283 -11.50 -7.87 11.90
C PHE A 283 -11.68 -8.90 10.78
N ASN A 284 -12.53 -8.56 9.82
CA ASN A 284 -12.81 -9.41 8.68
C ASN A 284 -12.55 -8.63 7.39
N VAL A 285 -11.56 -9.06 6.63
CA VAL A 285 -11.15 -8.45 5.37
C VAL A 285 -11.54 -9.27 4.13
N SER A 286 -12.23 -10.40 4.33
CA SER A 286 -12.60 -11.31 3.24
C SER A 286 -13.87 -10.90 2.49
N SER A 287 -14.72 -10.04 3.08
CA SER A 287 -15.98 -9.65 2.48
C SER A 287 -15.79 -8.66 1.32
N ASP A 288 -16.51 -8.88 0.22
CA ASP A 288 -16.60 -7.95 -0.91
C ASP A 288 -17.96 -7.20 -0.84
N PRO A 289 -17.99 -5.88 -0.93
CA PRO A 289 -16.98 -4.92 -1.40
C PRO A 289 -15.88 -4.59 -0.42
N GLY A 290 -15.67 -5.36 0.62
CA GLY A 290 -14.64 -5.18 1.61
C GLY A 290 -15.13 -4.40 2.84
N PRO A 291 -14.33 -4.43 3.90
CA PRO A 291 -14.70 -3.86 5.19
C PRO A 291 -14.78 -2.34 5.20
N PHE A 292 -14.14 -1.65 4.25
CA PHE A 292 -14.03 -0.19 4.22
C PHE A 292 -15.39 0.53 4.25
N GLU A 293 -16.40 0.01 3.56
CA GLU A 293 -17.71 0.67 3.44
C GLU A 293 -18.67 0.26 4.57
N ALA A 294 -18.41 -0.84 5.25
CA ALA A 294 -19.18 -1.28 6.41
C ALA A 294 -18.85 -0.49 7.67
N ALA A 295 -17.90 0.43 7.55
CA ALA A 295 -17.36 1.17 8.64
C ALA A 295 -18.35 2.19 9.19
N GLN A 296 -18.28 2.39 10.44
CA GLN A 296 -18.68 3.51 11.27
C GLN A 296 -19.95 4.25 10.85
N PRO A 297 -21.02 4.14 11.58
CA PRO A 297 -22.35 4.60 11.18
C PRO A 297 -22.46 6.11 10.91
N ASN A 298 -21.48 6.92 11.29
CA ASN A 298 -21.55 8.38 11.17
C ASN A 298 -20.39 9.06 10.43
N HIS A 299 -19.31 8.33 10.14
CA HIS A 299 -18.11 8.90 9.51
C HIS A 299 -17.39 7.84 8.68
N PRO A 300 -17.23 8.02 7.36
CA PRO A 300 -16.49 7.09 6.52
C PRO A 300 -14.98 7.31 6.68
N TYR A 301 -14.44 7.01 7.85
CA TYR A 301 -13.00 7.08 8.08
C TYR A 301 -12.32 5.79 7.64
N TYR A 302 -11.82 5.78 6.43
CA TYR A 302 -11.05 4.68 5.87
C TYR A 302 -10.10 5.19 4.78
N ASN A 303 -9.16 4.37 4.38
CA ASN A 303 -8.29 4.68 3.26
C ASN A 303 -9.06 4.55 1.94
N VAL A 304 -9.46 5.69 1.36
CA VAL A 304 -10.24 5.77 0.12
C VAL A 304 -9.51 5.14 -1.07
N TRP A 305 -8.19 5.28 -1.13
CA TRP A 305 -7.36 4.64 -2.15
C TRP A 305 -7.49 3.13 -2.11
N ALA A 306 -7.21 2.53 -0.96
CA ALA A 306 -7.32 1.10 -0.76
C ALA A 306 -8.75 0.59 -1.00
N ALA A 307 -9.76 1.28 -0.48
CA ALA A 307 -11.17 0.93 -0.69
C ALA A 307 -11.60 0.97 -2.16
N THR A 308 -11.00 1.86 -2.95
CA THR A 308 -11.28 1.93 -4.39
C THR A 308 -10.57 0.81 -5.15
N LEU A 309 -9.32 0.53 -4.82
CA LEU A 309 -8.52 -0.44 -5.55
C LEU A 309 -8.85 -1.89 -5.19
N TRP A 310 -9.28 -2.15 -3.96
CA TRP A 310 -9.56 -3.49 -3.45
C TRP A 310 -10.41 -4.39 -4.36
N PRO A 311 -11.55 -3.92 -4.92
CA PRO A 311 -12.33 -4.74 -5.86
C PRO A 311 -11.73 -4.78 -7.27
N LEU A 312 -10.78 -3.91 -7.60
CA LEU A 312 -10.28 -3.69 -8.96
C LEU A 312 -8.94 -4.35 -9.25
N THR A 313 -8.20 -4.72 -8.20
CA THR A 313 -6.85 -5.29 -8.37
C THR A 313 -6.45 -6.22 -7.24
N ASP A 314 -5.49 -7.10 -7.54
CA ASP A 314 -4.74 -7.90 -6.56
C ASP A 314 -3.39 -7.24 -6.20
N ALA A 315 -3.13 -6.00 -6.62
CA ALA A 315 -1.87 -5.31 -6.35
C ALA A 315 -1.66 -5.07 -4.85
N TYR A 316 -0.40 -5.04 -4.45
CA TYR A 316 -0.01 -4.66 -3.09
C TYR A 316 -0.42 -3.21 -2.85
N GLY A 317 -1.18 -3.00 -1.81
CA GLY A 317 -1.67 -1.69 -1.43
C GLY A 317 -1.88 -1.61 0.07
N PHE A 318 -2.38 -0.47 0.54
CA PHE A 318 -2.82 -0.37 1.92
C PHE A 318 -4.20 -1.00 2.10
N PRO A 319 -4.52 -1.44 3.33
CA PRO A 319 -3.67 -1.48 4.52
C PRO A 319 -2.71 -2.68 4.53
N TYR A 320 -1.61 -2.53 5.26
CA TYR A 320 -0.61 -3.58 5.46
C TYR A 320 -0.94 -4.47 6.67
N GLY A 321 -2.09 -4.95 6.78
CA GLY A 321 -2.41 -5.92 7.82
C GLY A 321 -1.87 -7.30 7.45
N ASP A 322 -0.54 -7.51 7.48
CA ASP A 322 0.08 -8.78 7.08
C ASP A 322 -0.61 -9.97 7.77
N THR A 323 -0.88 -9.85 9.08
CA THR A 323 -1.45 -10.93 9.87
C THR A 323 -2.86 -11.32 9.41
N PHE A 324 -3.75 -10.35 9.19
CA PHE A 324 -5.11 -10.67 8.79
C PHE A 324 -5.36 -10.63 7.29
N ASN A 325 -4.49 -10.00 6.50
CA ASN A 325 -4.54 -10.11 5.05
C ASN A 325 -4.17 -11.53 4.59
N ASP A 326 -3.13 -12.13 5.17
CA ASP A 326 -2.73 -13.50 4.86
C ASP A 326 -3.84 -14.49 5.24
N SER A 327 -4.45 -14.32 6.40
CA SER A 327 -5.52 -15.21 6.87
C SER A 327 -6.79 -15.15 6.04
N GLN A 328 -6.97 -14.09 5.24
CA GLN A 328 -8.17 -13.82 4.46
C GLN A 328 -7.95 -13.91 2.93
N ASP A 329 -6.87 -14.55 2.48
CA ASP A 329 -6.53 -14.74 1.06
C ASP A 329 -6.42 -13.42 0.27
N ARG A 330 -5.99 -12.36 0.95
CA ARG A 330 -5.73 -11.04 0.34
C ARG A 330 -4.25 -10.75 0.17
N ASN A 331 -3.42 -11.77 0.31
CA ASN A 331 -1.99 -11.66 0.09
C ASN A 331 -1.71 -11.32 -1.39
N PRO A 332 -1.07 -10.18 -1.68
CA PRO A 332 -0.77 -9.76 -3.06
C PRO A 332 0.39 -10.55 -3.68
N ILE A 333 1.07 -11.35 -2.90
CA ILE A 333 2.30 -12.05 -3.29
C ILE A 333 1.98 -13.28 -4.13
N VAL A 334 2.75 -13.48 -5.20
CA VAL A 334 2.84 -14.74 -5.94
C VAL A 334 4.20 -15.40 -5.71
N GLN A 335 4.22 -16.73 -5.66
CA GLN A 335 5.47 -17.48 -5.61
C GLN A 335 6.16 -17.42 -6.97
N LEU A 336 7.48 -17.17 -6.96
CA LEU A 336 8.34 -17.18 -8.13
C LEU A 336 9.40 -18.29 -7.96
N PRO A 337 9.12 -19.51 -8.49
CA PRO A 337 9.96 -20.67 -8.29
C PRO A 337 11.35 -20.51 -8.90
N HIS A 338 12.31 -21.28 -8.39
CA HIS A 338 13.64 -21.38 -9.00
C HIS A 338 13.52 -21.91 -10.45
N ASN A 339 14.23 -21.29 -11.39
CA ASN A 339 14.12 -21.52 -12.85
C ASN A 339 12.71 -21.31 -13.42
N GLY A 340 11.84 -20.63 -12.69
CA GLY A 340 10.50 -20.27 -13.14
C GLY A 340 10.50 -19.05 -14.04
N THR A 341 9.30 -18.73 -14.53
CA THR A 341 9.05 -17.55 -15.38
C THR A 341 8.05 -16.63 -14.70
N LEU A 342 8.34 -15.32 -14.70
CA LEU A 342 7.38 -14.27 -14.43
C LEU A 342 6.95 -13.65 -15.75
N ARG A 343 5.66 -13.74 -16.07
CA ARG A 343 5.05 -13.06 -17.22
C ARG A 343 4.34 -11.81 -16.70
N ILE A 344 4.65 -10.67 -17.31
CA ILE A 344 3.98 -9.40 -17.07
C ILE A 344 3.16 -9.07 -18.32
N THR A 345 1.87 -8.85 -18.15
CA THR A 345 0.96 -8.41 -19.21
C THR A 345 0.56 -6.98 -18.94
N ILE A 346 0.62 -6.12 -19.94
CA ILE A 346 0.20 -4.72 -19.87
C ILE A 346 -1.18 -4.63 -20.52
N ASP A 347 -2.18 -4.19 -19.77
CA ASP A 347 -3.59 -4.11 -20.19
C ASP A 347 -4.01 -2.72 -20.66
#